data_457508cb24b615096c4db9b666f2175a
#
_entry.id   457508cb24b615096c4db9b666f2175a
#
_cell.length_a   1.000
_cell.length_b   1.000
_cell.length_c   1.000
_cell.angle_alpha   90.00
_cell.angle_beta   90.00
_cell.angle_gamma   90.00
#
_symmetry.space_group_name_H-M   'P 1'
#
loop_
_entity.id
_entity.type
_entity.pdbx_description
1 polymer ?
#
loop_
_entity_poly.entity_id
_entity_poly.type
_entity_poly.pdbx_seq_one_letter_code
_entity_poly.pdbx_strand_id
1 'polypeptide(L)'
;MKLLLLFVCFISIQICKSQTNYPTPDKKGNHLFYIQHSDNHNTFMYDAVMDGKNISEKNPISIYRILYNENAQVKPLTMIQNSMAYGINYKKIDDNFFEFSLKGQKTLKLYLAFNNQQKPAVFLTVNGNKIYLEKMFIQLKNSGLKPNADYILLTGKDFETGKNVTEKVKI
;
A
#
# COMPACT_ATOMS: atom_id res chain seq x y z
N MET A 1 -61.20 -8.89 10.70
CA MET A 1 -60.05 -8.13 11.31
C MET A 1 -58.77 -8.73 10.77
N LYS A 2 -58.15 -8.09 9.76
CA LYS A 2 -56.88 -8.53 9.17
C LYS A 2 -55.74 -7.79 9.84
N LEU A 3 -54.87 -8.51 10.58
CA LEU A 3 -53.70 -8.00 11.25
C LEU A 3 -52.58 -7.86 10.21
N LEU A 4 -52.23 -6.63 9.85
CA LEU A 4 -51.17 -6.31 8.92
C LEU A 4 -49.84 -6.30 9.70
N LEU A 5 -49.03 -7.35 9.54
CA LEU A 5 -47.68 -7.44 10.13
C LEU A 5 -46.72 -6.57 9.30
N LEU A 6 -46.35 -5.42 9.83
CA LEU A 6 -45.35 -4.52 9.25
C LEU A 6 -43.95 -5.08 9.57
N PHE A 7 -43.31 -5.72 8.59
CA PHE A 7 -41.95 -6.20 8.70
C PHE A 7 -40.99 -5.01 8.47
N VAL A 8 -40.54 -4.36 9.56
CA VAL A 8 -39.54 -3.32 9.50
C VAL A 8 -38.16 -3.98 9.29
N CYS A 9 -37.69 -3.98 8.04
CA CYS A 9 -36.34 -4.38 7.71
C CYS A 9 -35.36 -3.34 8.24
N PHE A 10 -34.71 -3.59 9.37
CA PHE A 10 -33.55 -2.84 9.84
C PHE A 10 -32.38 -3.11 8.89
N ILE A 11 -32.22 -2.26 7.89
CA ILE A 11 -30.99 -2.19 7.12
C ILE A 11 -29.95 -1.56 8.04
N SER A 12 -29.13 -2.38 8.68
CA SER A 12 -27.92 -1.94 9.38
C SER A 12 -26.95 -1.39 8.33
N ILE A 13 -27.00 -0.08 8.09
CA ILE A 13 -25.96 0.64 7.35
C ILE A 13 -24.72 0.57 8.23
N GLN A 14 -23.85 -0.37 7.92
CA GLN A 14 -22.48 -0.38 8.43
C GLN A 14 -21.81 0.87 7.88
N ILE A 15 -21.79 1.94 8.68
CA ILE A 15 -21.00 3.13 8.41
C ILE A 15 -19.56 2.66 8.44
N CYS A 16 -19.04 2.30 7.28
CA CYS A 16 -17.62 2.12 7.07
C CYS A 16 -16.99 3.47 7.45
N LYS A 17 -16.35 3.55 8.62
CA LYS A 17 -15.60 4.76 9.00
C LYS A 17 -14.57 4.97 7.91
N SER A 18 -14.90 5.84 6.98
CA SER A 18 -14.08 6.24 5.87
C SER A 18 -12.74 6.74 6.42
N GLN A 19 -11.65 6.33 5.82
CA GLN A 19 -10.28 6.83 6.06
C GLN A 19 -10.15 8.30 5.58
N THR A 20 -11.17 9.13 5.81
CA THR A 20 -11.38 10.43 5.17
C THR A 20 -10.43 11.54 5.59
N ASN A 21 -9.51 11.28 6.53
CA ASN A 21 -8.61 12.33 7.05
C ASN A 21 -7.12 12.12 6.73
N TYR A 22 -6.77 11.13 5.91
CA TYR A 22 -5.37 10.92 5.53
C TYR A 22 -5.06 11.68 4.25
N PRO A 23 -4.02 12.53 4.24
CA PRO A 23 -3.65 13.26 3.05
C PRO A 23 -3.28 12.30 1.91
N THR A 24 -3.76 12.61 0.71
CA THR A 24 -3.33 11.89 -0.49
C THR A 24 -2.05 12.52 -1.00
N PRO A 25 -0.94 11.78 -1.10
CA PRO A 25 0.31 12.35 -1.58
C PRO A 25 0.25 12.66 -3.08
N ASP A 26 0.99 13.68 -3.49
CA ASP A 26 1.22 13.96 -4.90
C ASP A 26 2.04 12.82 -5.52
N LYS A 27 1.50 12.20 -6.56
CA LYS A 27 2.17 11.14 -7.31
C LYS A 27 2.95 11.78 -8.46
N LYS A 28 4.28 11.74 -8.39
CA LYS A 28 5.16 12.31 -9.41
C LYS A 28 6.04 11.23 -10.04
N GLY A 29 6.33 11.38 -11.32
CA GLY A 29 7.30 10.54 -12.02
C GLY A 29 6.94 9.05 -11.99
N ASN A 30 7.87 8.25 -11.47
CA ASN A 30 7.79 6.79 -11.44
C ASN A 30 7.23 6.26 -10.11
N HIS A 31 6.21 6.95 -9.57
CA HIS A 31 5.56 6.54 -8.32
C HIS A 31 4.91 5.16 -8.47
N LEU A 32 5.17 4.28 -7.49
CA LEU A 32 4.65 2.92 -7.45
C LEU A 32 3.44 2.80 -6.53
N PHE A 33 3.66 3.03 -5.24
CA PHE A 33 2.63 2.98 -4.20
C PHE A 33 3.10 3.74 -2.96
N TYR A 34 2.21 3.91 -2.00
CA TYR A 34 2.54 4.51 -0.71
C TYR A 34 1.92 3.74 0.46
N ILE A 35 2.50 3.92 1.66
CA ILE A 35 2.03 3.33 2.90
C ILE A 35 1.62 4.42 3.88
N GLN A 36 0.49 4.24 4.54
CA GLN A 36 -0.02 5.04 5.65
C GLN A 36 -0.43 4.15 6.82
N HIS A 37 -0.53 4.75 8.01
CA HIS A 37 -0.86 4.05 9.25
C HIS A 37 -2.01 4.73 9.97
N SER A 38 -2.69 3.97 10.84
CA SER A 38 -3.78 4.50 11.64
C SER A 38 -3.34 5.40 12.82
N ASP A 39 -2.06 5.43 13.17
CA ASP A 39 -1.53 6.16 14.33
C ASP A 39 -1.02 7.57 14.02
N ASN A 40 -0.71 7.85 12.76
CA ASN A 40 -0.20 9.15 12.34
C ASN A 40 -0.47 9.42 10.85
N HIS A 41 -0.22 10.66 10.40
CA HIS A 41 -0.42 11.08 9.01
C HIS A 41 0.84 10.95 8.13
N ASN A 42 1.92 10.37 8.65
CA ASN A 42 3.13 10.17 7.85
C ASN A 42 2.86 9.20 6.71
N THR A 43 3.38 9.54 5.55
CA THR A 43 3.22 8.71 4.36
C THR A 43 4.59 8.26 3.86
N PHE A 44 4.75 6.97 3.60
CA PHE A 44 5.98 6.37 3.09
C PHE A 44 5.79 6.11 1.60
N MET A 45 6.59 6.78 0.78
CA MET A 45 6.51 6.76 -0.67
C MET A 45 7.50 5.76 -1.23
N TYR A 46 7.08 5.04 -2.26
CA TYR A 46 7.89 4.07 -3.01
C TYR A 46 7.85 4.44 -4.48
N ASP A 47 9.00 4.81 -5.03
CA ASP A 47 9.15 5.24 -6.42
C ASP A 47 10.14 4.33 -7.13
N ALA A 48 9.86 3.94 -8.37
CA ALA A 48 10.82 3.18 -9.16
C ALA A 48 12.03 4.04 -9.51
N VAL A 49 13.22 3.45 -9.37
CA VAL A 49 14.47 4.05 -9.84
C VAL A 49 14.75 3.55 -11.25
N MET A 50 14.86 4.47 -12.17
CA MET A 50 15.13 4.16 -13.57
C MET A 50 16.62 4.36 -13.90
N ASP A 51 17.15 3.45 -14.71
CA ASP A 51 18.44 3.55 -15.36
C ASP A 51 18.21 3.53 -16.88
N GLY A 52 18.16 4.72 -17.47
CA GLY A 52 17.69 4.90 -18.83
C GLY A 52 16.24 4.46 -19.01
N LYS A 53 16.01 3.43 -19.83
CA LYS A 53 14.68 2.85 -20.07
C LYS A 53 14.37 1.64 -19.18
N ASN A 54 15.33 1.21 -18.36
CA ASN A 54 15.20 0.02 -17.52
C ASN A 54 15.01 0.42 -16.04
N ILE A 55 14.44 -0.49 -15.26
CA ILE A 55 14.42 -0.38 -13.80
C ILE A 55 15.84 -0.70 -13.29
N SER A 56 16.35 0.15 -12.40
CA SER A 56 17.71 0.00 -11.85
C SER A 56 17.88 -1.32 -11.10
N GLU A 57 18.87 -2.11 -11.46
CA GLU A 57 19.15 -3.39 -10.80
C GLU A 57 19.73 -3.23 -9.40
N LYS A 58 20.58 -2.20 -9.20
CA LYS A 58 21.25 -1.97 -7.92
C LYS A 58 20.33 -1.44 -6.84
N ASN A 59 19.33 -0.65 -7.23
CA ASN A 59 18.37 -0.04 -6.31
C ASN A 59 17.06 0.20 -7.05
N PRO A 60 16.20 -0.83 -7.22
CA PRO A 60 15.01 -0.72 -8.07
C PRO A 60 13.94 0.21 -7.50
N ILE A 61 13.96 0.48 -6.18
CA ILE A 61 12.95 1.29 -5.51
C ILE A 61 13.62 2.29 -4.58
N SER A 62 13.31 3.56 -4.75
CA SER A 62 13.61 4.66 -3.82
C SER A 62 12.49 4.79 -2.80
N ILE A 63 12.86 4.94 -1.52
CA ILE A 63 11.90 5.03 -0.41
C ILE A 63 12.17 6.28 0.39
N TYR A 64 11.14 7.09 0.60
CA TYR A 64 11.19 8.28 1.42
C TYR A 64 9.87 8.49 2.16
N ARG A 65 9.81 9.46 3.06
CA ARG A 65 8.61 9.77 3.84
C ARG A 65 8.21 11.23 3.69
N ILE A 66 6.90 11.47 3.75
CA ILE A 66 6.30 12.80 3.82
C ILE A 66 5.73 12.96 5.23
N LEU A 67 6.19 13.99 5.94
CA LEU A 67 5.80 14.30 7.31
C LEU A 67 4.74 15.41 7.27
N TYR A 68 3.48 15.03 7.15
CA TYR A 68 2.40 16.03 7.02
C TYR A 68 2.24 16.92 8.26
N ASN A 69 2.57 16.42 9.44
CA ASN A 69 2.59 17.23 10.67
C ASN A 69 3.78 18.21 10.73
N GLU A 70 4.73 18.09 9.80
CA GLU A 70 5.91 18.97 9.65
C GLU A 70 5.84 19.69 8.28
N ASN A 71 4.71 20.28 7.94
CA ASN A 71 4.47 21.01 6.68
C ASN A 71 4.77 20.18 5.41
N ALA A 72 4.41 18.91 5.42
CA ALA A 72 4.66 17.95 4.33
C ALA A 72 6.15 17.83 3.95
N GLN A 73 7.04 17.96 4.92
CA GLN A 73 8.48 17.86 4.69
C GLN A 73 8.85 16.46 4.20
N VAL A 74 9.61 16.40 3.11
CA VAL A 74 10.16 15.15 2.57
C VAL A 74 11.48 14.81 3.27
N LYS A 75 11.57 13.59 3.81
CA LYS A 75 12.79 13.10 4.49
C LYS A 75 13.10 11.66 4.08
N PRO A 76 14.36 11.26 4.08
CA PRO A 76 14.73 9.85 3.93
C PRO A 76 14.20 9.03 5.12
N LEU A 77 14.15 7.72 4.96
CA LEU A 77 13.89 6.82 6.10
C LEU A 77 14.99 6.98 7.15
N THR A 78 14.63 6.86 8.43
CA THR A 78 15.64 6.65 9.47
C THR A 78 16.26 5.27 9.31
N MET A 79 17.42 5.05 9.91
CA MET A 79 18.10 3.74 9.90
C MET A 79 17.17 2.64 10.42
N ILE A 80 16.46 2.88 11.53
CA ILE A 80 15.52 1.91 12.13
C ILE A 80 14.36 1.63 11.17
N GLN A 81 13.76 2.67 10.60
CA GLN A 81 12.66 2.50 9.63
C GLN A 81 13.10 1.68 8.41
N ASN A 82 14.30 1.96 7.89
CA ASN A 82 14.83 1.25 6.73
C ASN A 82 15.19 -0.20 7.06
N SER A 83 15.76 -0.48 8.24
CA SER A 83 16.23 -1.83 8.59
C SER A 83 15.15 -2.77 9.10
N MET A 84 14.10 -2.23 9.73
CA MET A 84 13.12 -3.06 10.47
C MET A 84 11.69 -3.00 9.92
N ALA A 85 11.32 -1.97 9.17
CA ALA A 85 9.92 -1.78 8.77
C ALA A 85 9.75 -1.57 7.25
N TYR A 86 10.06 -0.36 6.78
CA TYR A 86 9.70 0.12 5.43
C TYR A 86 10.73 -0.16 4.35
N GLY A 87 11.98 -0.45 4.74
CA GLY A 87 12.98 -0.92 3.78
C GLY A 87 12.55 -2.23 3.13
N ILE A 88 13.17 -2.57 2.01
CA ILE A 88 12.83 -3.75 1.23
C ILE A 88 13.96 -4.79 1.23
N ASN A 89 13.58 -6.05 1.06
CA ASN A 89 14.44 -7.10 0.54
C ASN A 89 13.95 -7.41 -0.87
N TYR A 90 14.85 -7.45 -1.84
CA TYR A 90 14.46 -7.72 -3.21
C TYR A 90 15.42 -8.69 -3.89
N LYS A 91 14.93 -9.34 -4.95
CA LYS A 91 15.72 -10.14 -5.88
C LYS A 91 15.26 -9.84 -7.31
N LYS A 92 16.20 -9.74 -8.23
CA LYS A 92 15.92 -9.72 -9.66
C LYS A 92 15.44 -11.12 -10.07
N ILE A 93 14.31 -11.19 -10.78
CA ILE A 93 13.77 -12.43 -11.35
C ILE A 93 14.15 -12.51 -12.82
N ASP A 94 13.96 -11.36 -13.52
CA ASP A 94 14.26 -11.22 -14.95
C ASP A 94 14.54 -9.75 -15.27
N ASP A 95 14.81 -9.39 -16.50
CA ASP A 95 14.99 -8.01 -16.90
C ASP A 95 13.74 -7.19 -16.61
N ASN A 96 13.93 -6.09 -15.88
CA ASN A 96 12.85 -5.22 -15.39
C ASN A 96 11.78 -5.94 -14.57
N PHE A 97 12.10 -7.11 -13.99
CA PHE A 97 11.19 -7.87 -13.17
C PHE A 97 11.84 -8.27 -11.84
N PHE A 98 11.27 -7.79 -10.74
CA PHE A 98 11.77 -7.97 -9.38
C PHE A 98 10.69 -8.48 -8.46
N GLU A 99 11.05 -9.44 -7.60
CA GLU A 99 10.27 -9.78 -6.41
C GLU A 99 10.84 -9.04 -5.22
N PHE A 100 9.98 -8.47 -4.39
CA PHE A 100 10.43 -7.85 -3.14
C PHE A 100 9.40 -8.04 -2.02
N SER A 101 9.83 -7.77 -0.80
CA SER A 101 8.98 -7.68 0.39
C SER A 101 9.44 -6.55 1.29
N LEU A 102 8.54 -5.99 2.07
CA LEU A 102 8.91 -5.05 3.14
C LEU A 102 9.66 -5.81 4.23
N LYS A 103 10.64 -5.16 4.86
CA LYS A 103 11.39 -5.77 5.97
C LYS A 103 10.50 -6.07 7.18
N GLY A 104 9.48 -5.23 7.41
CA GLY A 104 8.48 -5.46 8.45
C GLY A 104 7.37 -6.44 8.08
N GLN A 105 7.23 -6.84 6.80
CA GLN A 105 6.21 -7.78 6.32
C GLN A 105 6.78 -8.68 5.22
N LYS A 106 7.54 -9.69 5.65
CA LYS A 106 8.30 -10.57 4.74
C LYS A 106 7.43 -11.60 4.01
N THR A 107 6.25 -11.90 4.53
CA THR A 107 5.34 -12.90 3.96
C THR A 107 4.56 -12.35 2.76
N LEU A 108 4.35 -11.03 2.69
CA LEU A 108 3.67 -10.40 1.58
C LEU A 108 4.65 -10.17 0.42
N LYS A 109 4.52 -10.99 -0.62
CA LYS A 109 5.34 -10.90 -1.83
C LYS A 109 4.77 -9.87 -2.79
N LEU A 110 5.62 -8.95 -3.21
CA LEU A 110 5.32 -7.88 -4.14
C LEU A 110 6.18 -8.03 -5.38
N TYR A 111 5.67 -7.65 -6.53
CA TYR A 111 6.37 -7.74 -7.80
C TYR A 111 6.41 -6.38 -8.47
N LEU A 112 7.60 -5.95 -8.88
CA LEU A 112 7.82 -4.73 -9.66
C LEU A 112 8.13 -5.11 -11.10
N ALA A 113 7.37 -4.57 -12.04
CA ALA A 113 7.60 -4.71 -13.47
C ALA A 113 6.97 -3.54 -14.23
N PHE A 114 7.17 -3.48 -15.54
CA PHE A 114 6.40 -2.60 -16.39
C PHE A 114 4.98 -3.13 -16.61
N ASN A 115 4.01 -2.24 -16.53
CA ASN A 115 2.63 -2.53 -16.91
C ASN A 115 2.44 -2.45 -18.44
N ASN A 116 1.22 -2.69 -18.93
CA ASN A 116 0.89 -2.62 -20.35
C ASN A 116 1.11 -1.25 -21.00
N GLN A 117 1.25 -0.18 -20.19
CA GLN A 117 1.55 1.19 -20.65
C GLN A 117 3.04 1.52 -20.60
N GLN A 118 3.91 0.52 -20.40
CA GLN A 118 5.35 0.68 -20.23
C GLN A 118 5.73 1.60 -19.05
N LYS A 119 4.91 1.62 -18.00
CA LYS A 119 5.19 2.33 -16.75
C LYS A 119 5.52 1.35 -15.65
N PRO A 120 6.53 1.63 -14.80
CA PRO A 120 6.79 0.81 -13.62
C PRO A 120 5.54 0.71 -12.75
N ALA A 121 5.23 -0.49 -12.30
CA ALA A 121 4.08 -0.75 -11.45
C ALA A 121 4.38 -1.91 -10.50
N VAL A 122 3.76 -1.88 -9.32
CA VAL A 122 3.81 -2.97 -8.36
C VAL A 122 2.51 -3.74 -8.38
N PHE A 123 2.60 -5.06 -8.42
CA PHE A 123 1.45 -5.93 -8.33
C PHE A 123 1.68 -7.07 -7.33
N LEU A 124 0.60 -7.66 -6.88
CA LEU A 124 0.61 -8.84 -6.00
C LEU A 124 -0.66 -9.64 -6.21
N THR A 125 -0.64 -10.89 -5.70
CA THR A 125 -1.86 -11.71 -5.60
C THR A 125 -2.24 -11.82 -4.13
N VAL A 126 -3.48 -11.48 -3.82
CA VAL A 126 -4.05 -11.55 -2.48
C VAL A 126 -5.48 -12.08 -2.55
N ASN A 127 -5.85 -13.01 -1.66
CA ASN A 127 -7.17 -13.66 -1.65
C ASN A 127 -7.59 -14.21 -3.03
N GLY A 128 -6.62 -14.65 -3.85
CA GLY A 128 -6.85 -15.13 -5.22
C GLY A 128 -6.95 -14.03 -6.28
N ASN A 129 -7.00 -12.75 -5.90
CA ASN A 129 -7.08 -11.62 -6.81
C ASN A 129 -5.71 -11.02 -7.09
N LYS A 130 -5.36 -10.80 -8.36
CA LYS A 130 -4.16 -10.08 -8.77
C LYS A 130 -4.48 -8.61 -8.92
N ILE A 131 -3.75 -7.74 -8.22
CA ILE A 131 -3.99 -6.30 -8.21
C ILE A 131 -2.72 -5.51 -8.51
N TYR A 132 -2.85 -4.38 -9.20
CA TYR A 132 -1.86 -3.32 -9.22
C TYR A 132 -2.01 -2.50 -7.94
N LEU A 133 -0.96 -2.48 -7.11
CA LEU A 133 -0.97 -1.82 -5.82
C LEU A 133 -0.79 -0.31 -5.98
N GLU A 134 -1.65 0.48 -5.34
CA GLU A 134 -1.53 1.94 -5.26
C GLU A 134 -1.33 2.45 -3.84
N LYS A 135 -1.88 1.74 -2.84
CA LYS A 135 -1.82 2.12 -1.44
C LYS A 135 -1.84 0.91 -0.53
N MET A 136 -1.04 0.94 0.53
CA MET A 136 -1.19 0.12 1.72
C MET A 136 -1.63 1.00 2.89
N PHE A 137 -2.66 0.57 3.61
CA PHE A 137 -3.02 1.20 4.88
C PHE A 137 -2.90 0.17 5.99
N ILE A 138 -2.06 0.46 6.98
CA ILE A 138 -1.77 -0.44 8.09
C ILE A 138 -2.60 0.00 9.30
N GLN A 139 -3.57 -0.82 9.69
CA GLN A 139 -4.31 -0.64 10.91
C GLN A 139 -3.52 -1.23 12.08
N LEU A 140 -3.23 -0.40 13.08
CA LEU A 140 -2.56 -0.82 14.30
C LEU A 140 -3.57 -1.14 15.40
N LYS A 141 -3.28 -2.17 16.21
CA LYS A 141 -4.12 -2.55 17.37
C LYS A 141 -3.99 -1.55 18.51
N ASN A 142 -2.77 -1.10 18.77
CA ASN A 142 -2.43 -0.20 19.88
C ASN A 142 -1.43 0.85 19.40
N SER A 143 -1.59 2.09 19.85
CA SER A 143 -0.57 3.12 19.78
C SER A 143 0.36 2.95 20.98
N GLY A 144 1.62 2.62 20.76
CA GLY A 144 2.59 2.44 21.85
C GLY A 144 4.00 2.14 21.34
N LEU A 145 4.91 1.85 22.27
CA LEU A 145 6.33 1.60 21.97
C LEU A 145 6.57 0.37 21.06
N LYS A 146 5.60 -0.53 20.97
CA LYS A 146 5.61 -1.68 20.03
C LYS A 146 4.23 -1.82 19.38
N PRO A 147 3.92 -1.00 18.40
CA PRO A 147 2.65 -1.13 17.69
C PRO A 147 2.59 -2.45 16.93
N ASN A 148 1.55 -3.23 17.17
CA ASN A 148 1.26 -4.44 16.41
C ASN A 148 0.21 -4.12 15.33
N ALA A 149 0.47 -4.54 14.11
CA ALA A 149 -0.52 -4.42 13.06
C ALA A 149 -1.68 -5.40 13.31
N ASP A 150 -2.90 -4.94 13.08
CA ASP A 150 -4.12 -5.76 13.10
C ASP A 150 -4.43 -6.33 11.73
N TYR A 151 -4.42 -5.43 10.74
CA TYR A 151 -4.60 -5.78 9.35
C TYR A 151 -3.97 -4.74 8.42
N ILE A 152 -3.79 -5.13 7.17
CA ILE A 152 -3.42 -4.24 6.07
C ILE A 152 -4.59 -4.16 5.09
N LEU A 153 -4.95 -2.95 4.66
CA LEU A 153 -5.79 -2.73 3.49
C LEU A 153 -4.88 -2.43 2.29
N LEU A 154 -5.04 -3.21 1.25
CA LEU A 154 -4.34 -3.07 -0.02
C LEU A 154 -5.32 -2.49 -1.03
N THR A 155 -5.11 -1.26 -1.45
CA THR A 155 -5.97 -0.57 -2.42
C THR A 155 -5.21 -0.42 -3.73
N GLY A 156 -5.91 -0.62 -4.83
CA GLY A 156 -5.34 -0.51 -6.15
C GLY A 156 -6.34 -0.82 -7.25
N LYS A 157 -5.85 -1.38 -8.34
CA LYS A 157 -6.68 -1.75 -9.48
C LYS A 157 -6.56 -3.24 -9.75
N ASP A 158 -7.69 -3.87 -9.98
CA ASP A 158 -7.73 -5.24 -10.46
C ASP A 158 -6.91 -5.37 -11.75
N PHE A 159 -6.09 -6.41 -11.81
CA PHE A 159 -5.10 -6.58 -12.87
C PHE A 159 -5.73 -6.76 -14.26
N GLU A 160 -6.88 -7.41 -14.33
CA GLU A 160 -7.56 -7.74 -15.59
C GLU A 160 -8.55 -6.66 -16.00
N THR A 161 -9.39 -6.22 -15.06
CA THR A 161 -10.51 -5.31 -15.36
C THR A 161 -10.17 -3.83 -15.19
N GLY A 162 -9.07 -3.50 -14.49
CA GLY A 162 -8.67 -2.12 -14.16
C GLY A 162 -9.60 -1.42 -13.16
N LYS A 163 -10.60 -2.10 -12.60
CA LYS A 163 -11.51 -1.54 -11.60
C LYS A 163 -10.82 -1.34 -10.26
N ASN A 164 -11.22 -0.32 -9.52
CA ASN A 164 -10.72 -0.12 -8.16
C ASN A 164 -11.11 -1.29 -7.26
N VAL A 165 -10.16 -1.75 -6.48
CA VAL A 165 -10.31 -2.87 -5.54
C VAL A 165 -9.61 -2.54 -4.22
N THR A 166 -10.17 -3.07 -3.13
CA THR A 166 -9.53 -3.02 -1.81
C THR A 166 -9.60 -4.41 -1.18
N GLU A 167 -8.43 -4.95 -0.86
CA GLU A 167 -8.28 -6.26 -0.22
C GLU A 167 -7.79 -6.09 1.22
N LYS A 168 -8.30 -6.93 2.12
CA LYS A 168 -7.90 -6.94 3.53
C LYS A 168 -7.07 -8.17 3.84
N VAL A 169 -5.86 -7.94 4.37
CA VAL A 169 -4.95 -8.99 4.85
C VAL A 169 -4.86 -8.90 6.36
N LYS A 170 -5.20 -9.98 7.07
CA LYS A 170 -4.93 -10.11 8.51
C LYS A 170 -3.46 -10.45 8.74
N ILE A 171 -2.89 -9.94 9.84
CA ILE A 171 -1.49 -10.16 10.22
C ILE A 171 -1.42 -10.96 11.52
#